data_d24b3db76679c5643d549a9d0bcc692d
#
_entry.id   d24b3db76679c5643d549a9d0bcc692d
#
_cell.length_a   1.000
_cell.length_b   1.000
_cell.length_c   1.000
_cell.angle_alpha   90.00
_cell.angle_beta   90.00
_cell.angle_gamma   90.00
#
_symmetry.space_group_name_H-M   'P 1'
#
loop_
_entity.id
_entity.type
_entity.pdbx_description
1 polymer ?
#
loop_
_entity_poly.entity_id
_entity_poly.type
_entity_poly.pdbx_seq_one_letter_code
_entity_poly.pdbx_strand_id
1 'polypeptide(L)'
;MSAIVDIVGREILDSRGNPTVECDVLLESGVMGRAAVPSGASTGSREAIELRDGDMGRYLGKGVLKAVEHINSEISEAVLGLDASEQAFLDRTLIELDGTNNKSRLGANAMLAVSMAVARAAAEEAGLPLYRYFGGSGAMQMPVPMMNVINGGAHANNNLDLQELMIIPIGAPSFREAVRYGAEVFHALKKIIEDKGMSIAVGDEGGFAPNVANHEAAIQMILEAIDKAGFVAGEQIALGLDCAASEFYKDGKYVLGAEGLSLDATEWTNILATWADKYPIISIEDGMAEGDWDGWKILTERLGKKVQLVGDDLFVTNTKILKVGIDKQIANSILIKINQIGTLTETFAAIEMAKRAGYTAVISHRSGETEDTTIADIAVGTNAGQIKTGSLSRTDRMAKYNQLLRIEEDLGEVATYPGRSAFYNLR
;
A
#
# COMPACT_ATOMS: atom_id res chain seq x y z
N MET A 1 -5.72 -6.24 32.93
CA MET A 1 -6.03 -4.93 32.32
C MET A 1 -4.72 -4.20 32.16
N SER A 2 -4.42 -3.82 30.92
CA SER A 2 -3.21 -3.07 30.57
C SER A 2 -3.60 -1.62 30.28
N ALA A 3 -3.77 -0.84 31.35
CA ALA A 3 -4.19 0.55 31.24
C ALA A 3 -3.12 1.41 30.56
N ILE A 4 -3.56 2.27 29.65
CA ILE A 4 -2.71 3.30 29.05
C ILE A 4 -2.45 4.36 30.11
N VAL A 5 -1.18 4.63 30.43
CA VAL A 5 -0.80 5.60 31.46
C VAL A 5 -0.12 6.85 30.90
N ASP A 6 0.42 6.77 29.69
CA ASP A 6 1.03 7.93 29.02
C ASP A 6 0.99 7.78 27.49
N ILE A 7 0.88 8.91 26.78
CA ILE A 7 0.96 9.00 25.32
C ILE A 7 1.78 10.22 24.95
N VAL A 8 2.76 10.01 24.06
CA VAL A 8 3.62 11.08 23.56
C VAL A 8 3.68 11.06 22.05
N GLY A 9 3.06 12.06 21.42
CA GLY A 9 3.17 12.32 19.97
C GLY A 9 4.39 13.20 19.68
N ARG A 10 5.05 12.97 18.55
CA ARG A 10 6.13 13.81 18.04
C ARG A 10 6.12 13.91 16.52
N GLU A 11 6.76 14.97 16.04
CA GLU A 11 7.05 15.12 14.60
C GLU A 11 8.37 14.45 14.27
N ILE A 12 8.37 13.59 13.25
CA ILE A 12 9.57 12.98 12.65
C ILE A 12 9.58 13.25 11.14
N LEU A 13 10.59 12.78 10.42
CA LEU A 13 10.67 12.91 8.96
C LEU A 13 10.38 11.58 8.27
N ASP A 14 9.64 11.66 7.17
CA ASP A 14 9.41 10.53 6.26
C ASP A 14 10.57 10.35 5.26
N SER A 15 10.48 9.32 4.41
CA SER A 15 11.48 8.97 3.40
C SER A 15 11.71 10.04 2.32
N ARG A 16 10.84 11.06 2.25
CA ARG A 16 10.95 12.21 1.35
C ARG A 16 11.46 13.46 2.06
N GLY A 17 11.78 13.36 3.38
CA GLY A 17 12.17 14.51 4.20
C GLY A 17 11.01 15.44 4.58
N ASN A 18 9.76 15.00 4.43
CA ASN A 18 8.60 15.71 4.90
C ASN A 18 8.24 15.28 6.34
N PRO A 19 7.70 16.19 7.17
CA PRO A 19 7.22 15.85 8.49
C PRO A 19 6.10 14.80 8.46
N THR A 20 6.13 13.89 9.42
CA THR A 20 5.05 12.96 9.74
C THR A 20 4.96 12.74 11.24
N VAL A 21 3.96 11.97 11.69
CA VAL A 21 3.63 11.78 13.11
C VAL A 21 4.16 10.43 13.58
N GLU A 22 4.80 10.43 14.76
CA GLU A 22 5.13 9.23 15.53
C GLU A 22 4.51 9.35 16.93
N CYS A 23 4.05 8.23 17.47
CA CYS A 23 3.45 8.14 18.78
C CYS A 23 4.07 7.02 19.62
N ASP A 24 4.36 7.33 20.88
CA ASP A 24 4.67 6.36 21.94
C ASP A 24 3.46 6.22 22.86
N VAL A 25 3.13 4.99 23.24
CA VAL A 25 2.11 4.66 24.23
C VAL A 25 2.76 3.82 25.32
N LEU A 26 2.61 4.25 26.59
CA LEU A 26 3.12 3.55 27.76
C LEU A 26 1.95 2.91 28.50
N LEU A 27 2.11 1.64 28.87
CA LEU A 27 1.15 0.89 29.69
C LEU A 27 1.56 0.90 31.18
N GLU A 28 0.60 0.64 32.07
CA GLU A 28 0.83 0.53 33.52
C GLU A 28 1.90 -0.51 33.90
N SER A 29 2.05 -1.56 33.10
CA SER A 29 3.11 -2.57 33.23
C SER A 29 4.52 -2.07 32.94
N GLY A 30 4.66 -0.90 32.32
CA GLY A 30 5.92 -0.36 31.81
C GLY A 30 6.22 -0.75 30.36
N VAL A 31 5.36 -1.51 29.72
CA VAL A 31 5.47 -1.83 28.29
C VAL A 31 5.18 -0.60 27.45
N MET A 32 5.97 -0.38 26.39
CA MET A 32 5.82 0.75 25.48
C MET A 32 5.63 0.27 24.04
N GLY A 33 4.64 0.83 23.35
CA GLY A 33 4.45 0.67 21.91
C GLY A 33 4.78 1.97 21.17
N ARG A 34 5.49 1.87 20.04
CA ARG A 34 5.83 3.00 19.16
C ARG A 34 5.36 2.73 17.75
N ALA A 35 4.76 3.72 17.10
CA ALA A 35 4.38 3.63 15.70
C ALA A 35 4.52 4.98 14.99
N ALA A 36 4.87 4.92 13.70
CA ALA A 36 4.98 6.09 12.84
C ALA A 36 4.07 5.95 11.61
N VAL A 37 3.47 7.06 11.18
CA VAL A 37 2.44 7.09 10.14
C VAL A 37 3.06 7.41 8.78
N PRO A 38 2.71 6.69 7.69
CA PRO A 38 3.11 7.04 6.33
C PRO A 38 2.31 8.22 5.77
N SER A 39 2.79 8.79 4.65
CA SER A 39 2.19 9.93 3.98
C SER A 39 2.17 9.75 2.46
N GLY A 40 1.07 10.10 1.79
CA GLY A 40 0.94 9.98 0.33
C GLY A 40 1.56 11.13 -0.46
N ALA A 41 1.93 10.88 -1.74
CA ALA A 41 2.22 11.91 -2.74
C ALA A 41 0.99 12.17 -3.60
N SER A 42 0.50 11.15 -4.31
CA SER A 42 -0.83 11.13 -4.89
C SER A 42 -1.84 10.73 -3.80
N THR A 43 -2.99 11.38 -3.76
CA THR A 43 -4.02 11.10 -2.75
C THR A 43 -5.39 11.08 -3.41
N GLY A 44 -6.17 10.05 -3.14
CA GLY A 44 -7.58 10.00 -3.54
C GLY A 44 -8.39 11.13 -2.88
N SER A 45 -9.27 11.75 -3.64
CA SER A 45 -10.05 12.92 -3.16
C SER A 45 -10.94 12.60 -1.95
N ARG A 46 -11.17 11.32 -1.69
CA ARG A 46 -12.05 10.81 -0.62
C ARG A 46 -11.31 10.19 0.55
N GLU A 47 -9.98 10.29 0.61
CA GLU A 47 -9.19 9.84 1.75
C GLU A 47 -9.55 10.61 3.03
N ALA A 48 -9.36 9.96 4.17
CA ALA A 48 -9.34 10.64 5.46
C ALA A 48 -8.21 11.68 5.49
N ILE A 49 -8.44 12.80 6.15
CA ILE A 49 -7.56 13.97 6.09
C ILE A 49 -6.28 13.75 6.89
N GLU A 50 -5.15 13.83 6.21
CA GLU A 50 -3.85 14.03 6.82
C GLU A 50 -3.73 15.49 7.26
N LEU A 51 -3.75 15.73 8.57
CA LEU A 51 -3.73 17.10 9.11
C LEU A 51 -2.34 17.70 8.99
N ARG A 52 -2.24 18.80 8.23
CA ARG A 52 -1.05 19.61 8.02
C ARG A 52 -1.25 21.00 8.62
N ASP A 53 -0.16 21.61 9.09
CA ASP A 53 -0.21 22.92 9.77
C ASP A 53 -0.59 24.06 8.81
N GLY A 54 -0.17 23.97 7.54
CA GLY A 54 -0.39 25.01 6.53
C GLY A 54 0.50 26.26 6.73
N ASP A 55 1.42 26.25 7.68
CA ASP A 55 2.36 27.34 7.92
C ASP A 55 3.50 27.29 6.90
N MET A 56 3.45 28.17 5.91
CA MET A 56 4.47 28.27 4.86
C MET A 56 5.87 28.62 5.35
N GLY A 57 5.99 29.19 6.56
CA GLY A 57 7.28 29.49 7.21
C GLY A 57 7.97 28.26 7.80
N ARG A 58 7.26 27.12 7.85
CA ARG A 58 7.77 25.88 8.43
C ARG A 58 7.44 24.68 7.53
N TYR A 59 8.46 23.96 7.03
CA TYR A 59 8.33 22.82 6.10
C TYR A 59 7.43 23.11 4.90
N LEU A 60 7.40 24.34 4.40
CA LEU A 60 6.58 24.76 3.26
C LEU A 60 5.07 24.39 3.44
N GLY A 61 4.56 24.55 4.66
CA GLY A 61 3.18 24.22 4.99
C GLY A 61 2.91 22.79 5.41
N LYS A 62 3.92 21.88 5.29
CA LYS A 62 3.76 20.44 5.53
C LYS A 62 4.00 20.00 6.97
N GLY A 63 4.22 20.92 7.93
CA GLY A 63 4.37 20.61 9.34
C GLY A 63 3.17 19.84 9.90
N VAL A 64 3.37 19.11 11.01
CA VAL A 64 2.33 18.28 11.66
C VAL A 64 2.17 18.58 13.14
N LEU A 65 2.59 19.76 13.59
CA LEU A 65 2.52 20.13 15.02
C LEU A 65 1.09 20.17 15.55
N LYS A 66 0.09 20.55 14.74
CA LYS A 66 -1.32 20.49 15.14
C LYS A 66 -1.76 19.04 15.43
N ALA A 67 -1.41 18.10 14.58
CA ALA A 67 -1.70 16.68 14.81
C ALA A 67 -0.99 16.17 16.07
N VAL A 68 0.27 16.56 16.29
CA VAL A 68 1.05 16.25 17.51
C VAL A 68 0.40 16.85 18.74
N GLU A 69 -0.06 18.10 18.68
CA GLU A 69 -0.78 18.76 19.77
C GLU A 69 -2.06 18.01 20.14
N HIS A 70 -2.85 17.56 19.15
CA HIS A 70 -4.04 16.75 19.40
C HIS A 70 -3.70 15.43 20.13
N ILE A 71 -2.60 14.76 19.75
CA ILE A 71 -2.16 13.55 20.45
C ILE A 71 -1.83 13.86 21.90
N ASN A 72 -1.04 14.92 22.16
CA ASN A 72 -0.51 15.27 23.48
C ASN A 72 -1.52 15.97 24.40
N SER A 73 -2.73 16.27 23.90
CA SER A 73 -3.80 16.92 24.66
C SER A 73 -5.08 16.09 24.64
N GLU A 74 -6.04 16.42 23.80
CA GLU A 74 -7.41 15.88 23.83
C GLU A 74 -7.49 14.36 23.54
N ILE A 75 -6.63 13.82 22.65
CA ILE A 75 -6.58 12.38 22.42
C ILE A 75 -6.04 11.70 23.68
N SER A 76 -4.92 12.18 24.24
CA SER A 76 -4.35 11.65 25.48
C SER A 76 -5.39 11.65 26.62
N GLU A 77 -6.08 12.77 26.84
CA GLU A 77 -7.13 12.87 27.87
C GLU A 77 -8.27 11.85 27.66
N ALA A 78 -8.64 11.58 26.40
CA ALA A 78 -9.74 10.65 26.08
C ALA A 78 -9.37 9.17 26.23
N VAL A 79 -8.08 8.80 26.06
CA VAL A 79 -7.66 7.40 26.02
C VAL A 79 -6.85 6.95 27.24
N LEU A 80 -6.38 7.87 28.10
CA LEU A 80 -5.73 7.51 29.36
C LEU A 80 -6.68 6.68 30.24
N GLY A 81 -6.17 5.57 30.78
CA GLY A 81 -6.92 4.61 31.59
C GLY A 81 -7.70 3.57 30.79
N LEU A 82 -7.80 3.66 29.46
CA LEU A 82 -8.39 2.61 28.64
C LEU A 82 -7.50 1.36 28.64
N ASP A 83 -8.12 0.20 28.50
CA ASP A 83 -7.42 -1.07 28.32
C ASP A 83 -6.87 -1.18 26.89
N ALA A 84 -5.55 -1.28 26.76
CA ALA A 84 -4.87 -1.37 25.45
C ALA A 84 -5.27 -2.61 24.64
N SER A 85 -5.78 -3.67 25.26
CA SER A 85 -6.26 -4.87 24.59
C SER A 85 -7.59 -4.67 23.85
N GLU A 86 -8.32 -3.58 24.18
CA GLU A 86 -9.64 -3.26 23.63
C GLU A 86 -9.52 -2.32 22.39
N GLN A 87 -8.77 -2.76 21.37
CA GLN A 87 -8.48 -1.97 20.16
C GLN A 87 -9.73 -1.34 19.53
N ALA A 88 -10.79 -2.11 19.37
CA ALA A 88 -12.02 -1.63 18.74
C ALA A 88 -12.70 -0.53 19.57
N PHE A 89 -12.62 -0.59 20.88
CA PHE A 89 -13.16 0.44 21.77
C PHE A 89 -12.30 1.70 21.72
N LEU A 90 -10.97 1.55 21.72
CA LEU A 90 -10.03 2.66 21.56
C LEU A 90 -10.30 3.40 20.23
N ASP A 91 -10.31 2.68 19.11
CA ASP A 91 -10.48 3.28 17.78
C ASP A 91 -11.83 3.99 17.66
N ARG A 92 -12.89 3.38 18.25
CA ARG A 92 -14.20 4.01 18.32
C ARG A 92 -14.17 5.31 19.13
N THR A 93 -13.46 5.33 20.26
CA THR A 93 -13.28 6.55 21.07
C THR A 93 -12.62 7.66 20.26
N LEU A 94 -11.58 7.34 19.48
CA LEU A 94 -10.92 8.30 18.57
C LEU A 94 -11.86 8.83 17.50
N ILE A 95 -12.65 7.95 16.87
CA ILE A 95 -13.62 8.32 15.82
C ILE A 95 -14.73 9.23 16.38
N GLU A 96 -15.27 8.89 17.55
CA GLU A 96 -16.30 9.69 18.23
C GLU A 96 -15.73 11.05 18.70
N LEU A 97 -14.49 11.07 19.16
CA LEU A 97 -13.79 12.30 19.55
C LEU A 97 -13.58 13.23 18.34
N ASP A 98 -13.16 12.71 17.18
CA ASP A 98 -13.04 13.50 15.95
C ASP A 98 -14.40 14.02 15.49
N GLY A 99 -15.41 13.18 15.45
CA GLY A 99 -16.80 13.51 15.13
C GLY A 99 -17.05 13.92 13.68
N THR A 100 -16.06 13.86 12.78
CA THR A 100 -16.21 14.17 11.36
C THR A 100 -16.15 12.90 10.50
N ASN A 101 -16.72 12.95 9.29
CA ASN A 101 -16.74 11.79 8.39
C ASN A 101 -15.37 11.43 7.82
N ASN A 102 -14.45 12.39 7.74
CA ASN A 102 -13.16 12.28 7.07
C ASN A 102 -11.97 12.57 8.00
N LYS A 103 -12.15 12.53 9.32
CA LYS A 103 -11.13 12.79 10.35
C LYS A 103 -10.47 14.17 10.23
N SER A 104 -11.23 15.17 9.72
CA SER A 104 -10.66 16.50 9.47
C SER A 104 -10.40 17.32 10.72
N ARG A 105 -10.95 16.95 11.87
CA ARG A 105 -10.76 17.70 13.12
C ARG A 105 -9.44 17.35 13.81
N LEU A 106 -9.21 16.06 14.07
CA LEU A 106 -7.99 15.57 14.73
C LEU A 106 -6.87 15.24 13.75
N GLY A 107 -7.24 14.80 12.55
CA GLY A 107 -6.34 14.27 11.54
C GLY A 107 -6.23 12.75 11.60
N ALA A 108 -6.36 12.10 10.43
CA ALA A 108 -6.18 10.67 10.31
C ALA A 108 -4.77 10.23 10.73
N ASN A 109 -3.76 11.06 10.51
CA ASN A 109 -2.38 10.83 10.94
C ASN A 109 -2.24 10.78 12.48
N ALA A 110 -2.87 11.70 13.21
CA ALA A 110 -2.86 11.68 14.69
C ALA A 110 -3.57 10.42 15.22
N MET A 111 -4.77 10.13 14.70
CA MET A 111 -5.55 8.98 15.13
C MET A 111 -4.86 7.65 14.85
N LEU A 112 -4.30 7.48 13.63
CA LEU A 112 -3.61 6.26 13.24
C LEU A 112 -2.34 6.02 14.05
N ALA A 113 -1.56 7.07 14.34
CA ALA A 113 -0.36 6.94 15.15
C ALA A 113 -0.68 6.34 16.53
N VAL A 114 -1.74 6.81 17.18
CA VAL A 114 -2.21 6.26 18.45
C VAL A 114 -2.77 4.85 18.31
N SER A 115 -3.62 4.60 17.31
CA SER A 115 -4.21 3.29 17.05
C SER A 115 -3.14 2.20 16.87
N MET A 116 -2.10 2.47 16.07
CA MET A 116 -0.98 1.54 15.85
C MET A 116 -0.09 1.37 17.08
N ALA A 117 0.24 2.46 17.78
CA ALA A 117 1.11 2.42 18.95
C ALA A 117 0.46 1.61 20.09
N VAL A 118 -0.85 1.75 20.31
CA VAL A 118 -1.61 0.95 21.26
C VAL A 118 -1.60 -0.52 20.89
N ALA A 119 -1.82 -0.87 19.62
CA ALA A 119 -1.76 -2.26 19.17
C ALA A 119 -0.38 -2.90 19.41
N ARG A 120 0.70 -2.16 19.19
CA ARG A 120 2.07 -2.62 19.49
C ARG A 120 2.30 -2.82 20.97
N ALA A 121 1.86 -1.88 21.81
CA ALA A 121 1.96 -2.02 23.26
C ALA A 121 1.16 -3.23 23.76
N ALA A 122 -0.06 -3.42 23.28
CA ALA A 122 -0.91 -4.55 23.65
C ALA A 122 -0.33 -5.90 23.20
N ALA A 123 0.27 -5.96 22.02
CA ALA A 123 0.95 -7.18 21.53
C ALA A 123 2.16 -7.53 22.42
N GLU A 124 3.01 -6.56 22.75
CA GLU A 124 4.16 -6.73 23.64
C GLU A 124 3.73 -7.15 25.04
N GLU A 125 2.70 -6.52 25.61
CA GLU A 125 2.10 -6.89 26.88
C GLU A 125 1.58 -8.33 26.91
N ALA A 126 1.00 -8.77 25.79
CA ALA A 126 0.51 -10.15 25.63
C ALA A 126 1.64 -11.15 25.37
N GLY A 127 2.90 -10.70 25.19
CA GLY A 127 4.04 -11.54 24.82
C GLY A 127 3.91 -12.14 23.42
N LEU A 128 3.21 -11.47 22.51
CA LEU A 128 2.96 -11.93 21.15
C LEU A 128 3.64 -10.99 20.12
N PRO A 129 4.25 -11.54 19.06
CA PRO A 129 4.60 -10.73 17.91
C PRO A 129 3.33 -10.12 17.29
N LEU A 130 3.46 -8.92 16.70
CA LEU A 130 2.31 -8.13 16.28
C LEU A 130 1.41 -8.85 15.27
N TYR A 131 1.99 -9.60 14.32
CA TYR A 131 1.21 -10.38 13.36
C TYR A 131 0.33 -11.45 14.02
N ARG A 132 0.81 -12.09 15.10
CA ARG A 132 0.03 -13.06 15.89
C ARG A 132 -1.02 -12.38 16.74
N TYR A 133 -0.72 -11.21 17.27
CA TYR A 133 -1.71 -10.41 18.00
C TYR A 133 -2.90 -10.06 17.11
N PHE A 134 -2.65 -9.70 15.84
CA PHE A 134 -3.71 -9.40 14.88
C PHE A 134 -4.48 -10.63 14.39
N GLY A 135 -3.80 -11.74 14.12
CA GLY A 135 -4.39 -12.89 13.42
C GLY A 135 -4.54 -14.15 14.26
N GLY A 136 -4.08 -14.11 15.51
CA GLY A 136 -4.13 -15.29 16.40
C GLY A 136 -3.35 -16.48 15.83
N SER A 137 -3.81 -17.68 16.13
CA SER A 137 -3.17 -18.93 15.69
C SER A 137 -3.29 -19.22 14.19
N GLY A 138 -4.15 -18.50 13.47
CA GLY A 138 -4.37 -18.68 12.03
C GLY A 138 -3.47 -17.81 11.13
N ALA A 139 -2.62 -16.94 11.69
CA ALA A 139 -1.75 -16.05 10.95
C ALA A 139 -0.49 -16.78 10.46
N MET A 140 -0.55 -17.47 9.32
CA MET A 140 0.54 -18.29 8.79
C MET A 140 0.86 -18.04 7.31
N GLN A 141 0.02 -17.27 6.60
CA GLN A 141 0.21 -17.03 5.18
C GLN A 141 1.09 -15.82 4.95
N MET A 142 2.24 -16.04 4.31
CA MET A 142 3.11 -14.97 3.82
C MET A 142 2.48 -14.31 2.60
N PRO A 143 2.54 -12.97 2.48
CA PRO A 143 1.99 -12.29 1.32
C PRO A 143 2.87 -12.45 0.09
N VAL A 144 2.26 -12.53 -1.09
CA VAL A 144 2.97 -12.38 -2.38
C VAL A 144 3.32 -10.91 -2.56
N PRO A 145 4.62 -10.55 -2.72
CA PRO A 145 5.01 -9.16 -2.90
C PRO A 145 4.81 -8.70 -4.34
N MET A 146 4.24 -7.51 -4.49
CA MET A 146 4.13 -6.76 -5.73
C MET A 146 5.22 -5.68 -5.70
N MET A 147 6.32 -5.92 -6.42
CA MET A 147 7.55 -5.15 -6.29
C MET A 147 7.66 -4.13 -7.43
N ASN A 148 7.58 -2.85 -7.11
CA ASN A 148 7.67 -1.75 -8.06
C ASN A 148 9.11 -1.56 -8.55
N VAL A 149 9.44 -2.00 -9.77
CA VAL A 149 10.81 -1.94 -10.33
C VAL A 149 11.05 -0.77 -11.29
N ILE A 150 9.98 -0.20 -11.89
CA ILE A 150 10.04 1.05 -12.66
C ILE A 150 8.97 2.00 -12.17
N ASN A 151 9.38 3.20 -11.79
CA ASN A 151 8.53 4.31 -11.40
C ASN A 151 8.26 5.26 -12.56
N GLY A 152 7.07 5.83 -12.61
CA GLY A 152 6.67 6.91 -13.49
C GLY A 152 5.63 7.81 -12.81
N GLY A 153 4.83 8.54 -13.57
CA GLY A 153 3.75 9.39 -13.07
C GLY A 153 4.21 10.33 -11.94
N ALA A 154 3.46 10.40 -10.86
CA ALA A 154 3.78 11.23 -9.71
C ALA A 154 4.99 10.74 -8.89
N HIS A 155 5.45 9.51 -9.09
CA HIS A 155 6.55 8.89 -8.33
C HIS A 155 7.94 9.11 -8.93
N ALA A 156 8.04 9.67 -10.14
CA ALA A 156 9.31 9.88 -10.82
C ALA A 156 9.27 11.06 -11.79
N ASN A 157 10.40 11.71 -11.98
CA ASN A 157 10.58 12.76 -12.99
C ASN A 157 11.08 12.14 -14.29
N ASN A 158 10.19 11.46 -15.02
CA ASN A 158 10.46 10.87 -16.34
C ASN A 158 9.24 11.05 -17.26
N ASN A 159 9.25 10.39 -18.43
CA ASN A 159 8.19 10.53 -19.42
C ASN A 159 7.09 9.47 -19.37
N LEU A 160 7.06 8.62 -18.34
CA LEU A 160 6.00 7.62 -18.18
C LEU A 160 4.77 8.23 -17.50
N ASP A 161 3.58 8.01 -18.06
CA ASP A 161 2.30 8.40 -17.43
C ASP A 161 1.86 7.37 -16.37
N LEU A 162 2.13 6.07 -16.60
CA LEU A 162 1.87 5.02 -15.62
C LEU A 162 2.77 5.16 -14.41
N GLN A 163 2.19 5.05 -13.22
CA GLN A 163 2.89 5.33 -11.96
C GLN A 163 3.86 4.23 -11.56
N GLU A 164 3.48 2.96 -11.75
CA GLU A 164 4.31 1.83 -11.34
C GLU A 164 4.20 0.64 -12.30
N LEU A 165 5.36 0.05 -12.59
CA LEU A 165 5.45 -1.25 -13.25
C LEU A 165 6.11 -2.23 -12.27
N MET A 166 5.37 -3.30 -11.94
CA MET A 166 5.70 -4.24 -10.86
C MET A 166 6.04 -5.62 -11.40
N ILE A 167 6.92 -6.31 -10.68
CA ILE A 167 7.15 -7.76 -10.79
C ILE A 167 6.49 -8.47 -9.61
N ILE A 168 5.94 -9.66 -9.85
CA ILE A 168 5.17 -10.43 -8.88
C ILE A 168 5.65 -11.89 -8.92
N PRO A 169 6.45 -12.34 -7.94
CA PRO A 169 7.04 -13.68 -7.93
C PRO A 169 6.04 -14.76 -7.50
N ILE A 170 5.10 -15.07 -8.39
CA ILE A 170 4.01 -16.02 -8.15
C ILE A 170 4.42 -17.49 -8.12
N GLY A 171 5.58 -17.82 -8.68
CA GLY A 171 6.11 -19.19 -8.73
C GLY A 171 7.23 -19.48 -7.72
N ALA A 172 7.50 -18.56 -6.81
CA ALA A 172 8.49 -18.80 -5.76
C ALA A 172 7.98 -19.83 -4.73
N PRO A 173 8.86 -20.69 -4.17
CA PRO A 173 8.45 -21.70 -3.19
C PRO A 173 8.27 -21.15 -1.77
N SER A 174 8.77 -19.95 -1.47
CA SER A 174 8.73 -19.30 -0.16
C SER A 174 8.80 -17.78 -0.32
N PHE A 175 8.50 -17.04 0.73
CA PHE A 175 8.65 -15.58 0.72
C PHE A 175 10.13 -15.16 0.57
N ARG A 176 11.04 -15.85 1.23
CA ARG A 176 12.50 -15.64 1.10
C ARG A 176 12.95 -15.77 -0.35
N GLU A 177 12.50 -16.81 -1.05
CA GLU A 177 12.82 -17.00 -2.47
C GLU A 177 12.15 -15.95 -3.35
N ALA A 178 10.92 -15.51 -3.01
CA ALA A 178 10.26 -14.42 -3.72
C ALA A 178 11.06 -13.11 -3.64
N VAL A 179 11.61 -12.78 -2.46
CA VAL A 179 12.49 -11.62 -2.29
C VAL A 179 13.79 -11.79 -3.08
N ARG A 180 14.39 -12.99 -3.09
CA ARG A 180 15.58 -13.29 -3.91
C ARG A 180 15.28 -13.09 -5.40
N TYR A 181 14.18 -13.64 -5.92
CA TYR A 181 13.77 -13.45 -7.32
C TYR A 181 13.67 -11.95 -7.67
N GLY A 182 12.99 -11.19 -6.80
CA GLY A 182 12.86 -9.75 -6.97
C GLY A 182 14.20 -9.04 -7.03
N ALA A 183 15.11 -9.32 -6.09
CA ALA A 183 16.43 -8.70 -6.02
C ALA A 183 17.29 -9.02 -7.26
N GLU A 184 17.28 -10.25 -7.72
CA GLU A 184 18.03 -10.68 -8.91
C GLU A 184 17.50 -9.99 -10.18
N VAL A 185 16.18 -9.90 -10.35
CA VAL A 185 15.56 -9.15 -11.47
C VAL A 185 15.86 -7.65 -11.36
N PHE A 186 15.79 -7.06 -10.18
CA PHE A 186 16.11 -5.67 -9.95
C PHE A 186 17.56 -5.33 -10.38
N HIS A 187 18.53 -6.17 -10.03
CA HIS A 187 19.92 -6.00 -10.44
C HIS A 187 20.13 -6.25 -11.95
N ALA A 188 19.44 -7.23 -12.54
CA ALA A 188 19.47 -7.44 -13.98
C ALA A 188 18.90 -6.23 -14.73
N LEU A 189 17.78 -5.66 -14.24
CA LEU A 189 17.17 -4.46 -14.82
C LEU A 189 18.12 -3.25 -14.72
N LYS A 190 18.78 -3.07 -13.56
CA LYS A 190 19.80 -2.02 -13.41
C LYS A 190 20.85 -2.10 -14.52
N LYS A 191 21.40 -3.30 -14.75
CA LYS A 191 22.43 -3.52 -15.78
C LYS A 191 21.91 -3.22 -17.18
N ILE A 192 20.66 -3.59 -17.49
CA ILE A 192 20.04 -3.29 -18.79
C ILE A 192 19.91 -1.77 -18.99
N ILE A 193 19.48 -1.03 -17.98
CA ILE A 193 19.31 0.42 -18.01
C ILE A 193 20.69 1.10 -18.22
N GLU A 194 21.72 0.65 -17.47
CA GLU A 194 23.10 1.13 -17.63
C GLU A 194 23.65 0.87 -19.04
N ASP A 195 23.50 -0.34 -19.57
CA ASP A 195 24.00 -0.72 -20.91
C ASP A 195 23.31 0.06 -22.03
N LYS A 196 22.09 0.52 -21.81
CA LYS A 196 21.35 1.41 -22.73
C LYS A 196 21.71 2.89 -22.54
N GLY A 197 22.63 3.23 -21.61
CA GLY A 197 23.05 4.61 -21.32
C GLY A 197 21.97 5.46 -20.65
N MET A 198 20.97 4.84 -20.02
CA MET A 198 19.88 5.52 -19.31
C MET A 198 20.22 5.75 -17.84
N SER A 199 19.47 6.64 -17.18
CA SER A 199 19.61 6.92 -15.74
C SER A 199 19.16 5.73 -14.90
N ILE A 200 19.99 5.35 -13.91
CA ILE A 200 19.69 4.38 -12.85
C ILE A 200 19.19 5.07 -11.56
N ALA A 201 18.87 6.35 -11.61
CA ALA A 201 18.23 7.02 -10.49
C ALA A 201 16.88 6.34 -10.17
N VAL A 202 16.55 6.32 -8.89
CA VAL A 202 15.32 5.70 -8.41
C VAL A 202 14.29 6.76 -8.01
N GLY A 203 13.01 6.41 -8.15
CA GLY A 203 11.89 7.22 -7.69
C GLY A 203 11.64 7.07 -6.17
N ASP A 204 10.54 7.64 -5.72
CA ASP A 204 10.15 7.67 -4.31
C ASP A 204 10.02 6.29 -3.68
N GLU A 205 9.65 5.30 -4.47
CA GLU A 205 9.42 3.92 -4.01
C GLU A 205 10.58 2.96 -4.31
N GLY A 206 11.71 3.48 -4.79
CA GLY A 206 12.93 2.72 -5.00
C GLY A 206 13.04 2.00 -6.35
N GLY A 207 12.03 2.07 -7.22
CA GLY A 207 12.09 1.61 -8.60
C GLY A 207 12.91 2.57 -9.47
N PHE A 208 13.50 2.08 -10.55
CA PHE A 208 14.24 2.93 -11.50
C PHE A 208 13.29 3.89 -12.23
N ALA A 209 13.83 5.04 -12.64
CA ALA A 209 13.07 6.09 -13.32
C ALA A 209 13.70 6.51 -14.66
N PRO A 210 13.95 5.56 -15.60
CA PRO A 210 14.51 5.90 -16.90
C PRO A 210 13.49 6.62 -17.79
N ASN A 211 13.97 7.45 -18.73
CA ASN A 211 13.17 7.87 -19.87
C ASN A 211 13.17 6.75 -20.92
N VAL A 212 11.99 6.34 -21.34
CA VAL A 212 11.82 5.25 -22.31
C VAL A 212 10.96 5.72 -23.50
N ALA A 213 10.94 4.95 -24.58
CA ALA A 213 10.23 5.36 -25.81
C ALA A 213 8.70 5.43 -25.61
N ASN A 214 8.15 4.51 -24.85
CA ASN A 214 6.72 4.41 -24.51
C ASN A 214 6.54 3.42 -23.34
N HIS A 215 5.30 3.25 -22.87
CA HIS A 215 4.97 2.32 -21.77
C HIS A 215 5.31 0.86 -22.11
N GLU A 216 5.04 0.43 -23.34
CA GLU A 216 5.33 -0.94 -23.77
C GLU A 216 6.85 -1.25 -23.78
N ALA A 217 7.69 -0.26 -24.10
CA ALA A 217 9.14 -0.41 -24.01
C ALA A 217 9.61 -0.65 -22.56
N ALA A 218 8.96 -0.03 -21.57
CA ALA A 218 9.24 -0.31 -20.16
C ALA A 218 8.84 -1.74 -19.77
N ILE A 219 7.67 -2.22 -20.22
CA ILE A 219 7.24 -3.61 -20.00
C ILE A 219 8.26 -4.59 -20.61
N GLN A 220 8.69 -4.35 -21.85
CA GLN A 220 9.67 -5.21 -22.54
C GLN A 220 11.02 -5.22 -21.83
N MET A 221 11.46 -4.09 -21.27
CA MET A 221 12.69 -4.00 -20.49
C MET A 221 12.63 -4.84 -19.22
N ILE A 222 11.49 -4.89 -18.54
CA ILE A 222 11.29 -5.75 -17.36
C ILE A 222 11.31 -7.22 -17.78
N LEU A 223 10.67 -7.58 -18.88
CA LEU A 223 10.71 -8.96 -19.41
C LEU A 223 12.13 -9.39 -19.78
N GLU A 224 12.92 -8.52 -20.40
CA GLU A 224 14.35 -8.75 -20.66
C GLU A 224 15.12 -8.98 -19.36
N ALA A 225 14.80 -8.24 -18.29
CA ALA A 225 15.44 -8.40 -16.98
C ALA A 225 15.07 -9.73 -16.30
N ILE A 226 13.81 -10.17 -16.41
CA ILE A 226 13.35 -11.47 -15.90
C ILE A 226 14.10 -12.61 -16.60
N ASP A 227 14.22 -12.56 -17.91
CA ASP A 227 14.94 -13.57 -18.71
C ASP A 227 16.45 -13.58 -18.36
N LYS A 228 17.09 -12.40 -18.30
CA LYS A 228 18.51 -12.28 -17.91
C LYS A 228 18.80 -12.76 -16.49
N ALA A 229 17.84 -12.65 -15.58
CA ALA A 229 17.94 -13.19 -14.22
C ALA A 229 17.70 -14.72 -14.17
N GLY A 230 17.34 -15.35 -15.31
CA GLY A 230 17.13 -16.80 -15.41
C GLY A 230 15.75 -17.26 -14.98
N PHE A 231 14.76 -16.38 -14.94
CA PHE A 231 13.38 -16.73 -14.58
C PHE A 231 12.45 -16.74 -15.82
N VAL A 232 11.34 -17.47 -15.69
CA VAL A 232 10.31 -17.58 -16.73
C VAL A 232 9.15 -16.63 -16.43
N ALA A 233 8.97 -15.63 -17.30
CA ALA A 233 7.85 -14.68 -17.18
C ALA A 233 6.50 -15.39 -17.37
N GLY A 234 5.55 -15.09 -16.49
CA GLY A 234 4.21 -15.70 -16.48
C GLY A 234 4.12 -17.00 -15.66
N GLU A 235 5.22 -17.69 -15.43
CA GLU A 235 5.27 -18.91 -14.61
C GLU A 235 5.86 -18.60 -13.21
N GLN A 236 7.08 -18.10 -13.16
CA GLN A 236 7.77 -17.76 -11.93
C GLN A 236 7.51 -16.31 -11.50
N ILE A 237 7.50 -15.39 -12.46
CA ILE A 237 7.30 -13.96 -12.22
C ILE A 237 6.24 -13.44 -13.20
N ALA A 238 5.16 -12.92 -12.67
CA ALA A 238 4.16 -12.17 -13.42
C ALA A 238 4.40 -10.67 -13.30
N LEU A 239 3.63 -9.88 -14.05
CA LEU A 239 3.68 -8.42 -14.03
C LEU A 239 2.43 -7.81 -13.39
N GLY A 240 2.60 -6.64 -12.79
CA GLY A 240 1.54 -5.75 -12.33
C GLY A 240 1.75 -4.34 -12.83
N LEU A 241 0.66 -3.62 -13.00
CA LEU A 241 0.65 -2.20 -13.34
C LEU A 241 -0.11 -1.43 -12.26
N ASP A 242 0.38 -0.25 -11.91
CA ASP A 242 -0.41 0.81 -11.29
C ASP A 242 -0.49 1.95 -12.29
N CYS A 243 -1.68 2.17 -12.81
CA CYS A 243 -1.92 3.22 -13.80
C CYS A 243 -2.06 4.59 -13.14
N ALA A 244 -2.59 4.66 -11.91
CA ALA A 244 -2.99 5.91 -11.26
C ALA A 244 -3.76 6.82 -12.22
N ALA A 245 -4.77 6.26 -12.90
CA ALA A 245 -5.37 6.87 -14.10
C ALA A 245 -6.07 8.20 -13.83
N SER A 246 -6.38 8.53 -12.58
CA SER A 246 -6.88 9.84 -12.18
C SER A 246 -5.92 10.98 -12.53
N GLU A 247 -4.61 10.73 -12.53
CA GLU A 247 -3.57 11.74 -12.78
C GLU A 247 -3.57 12.21 -14.26
N PHE A 248 -3.97 11.36 -15.19
CA PHE A 248 -4.05 11.70 -16.62
C PHE A 248 -5.47 11.70 -17.18
N TYR A 249 -6.51 11.68 -16.33
CA TYR A 249 -7.90 11.83 -16.75
C TYR A 249 -8.31 13.30 -16.75
N LYS A 250 -8.64 13.84 -17.95
CA LYS A 250 -9.00 15.23 -18.15
C LYS A 250 -10.20 15.33 -19.10
N ASP A 251 -11.22 16.08 -18.72
CA ASP A 251 -12.41 16.36 -19.55
C ASP A 251 -13.06 15.11 -20.17
N GLY A 252 -13.14 14.02 -19.39
CA GLY A 252 -13.72 12.75 -19.84
C GLY A 252 -12.81 11.90 -20.73
N LYS A 253 -11.51 12.21 -20.81
CA LYS A 253 -10.52 11.52 -21.62
C LYS A 253 -9.28 11.13 -20.80
N TYR A 254 -8.70 10.00 -21.13
CA TYR A 254 -7.41 9.54 -20.67
C TYR A 254 -6.32 10.06 -21.61
N VAL A 255 -5.51 11.01 -21.11
CA VAL A 255 -4.52 11.72 -21.94
C VAL A 255 -3.12 11.21 -21.58
N LEU A 256 -2.58 10.32 -22.43
CA LEU A 256 -1.25 9.76 -22.28
C LEU A 256 -0.22 10.70 -22.95
N GLY A 257 0.47 11.48 -22.14
CA GLY A 257 1.42 12.49 -22.63
C GLY A 257 2.62 11.91 -23.34
N ALA A 258 3.15 10.78 -22.84
CA ALA A 258 4.28 10.08 -23.42
C ALA A 258 4.04 9.62 -24.87
N GLU A 259 2.80 9.30 -25.21
CA GLU A 259 2.42 8.71 -26.50
C GLU A 259 1.55 9.65 -27.35
N GLY A 260 1.19 10.82 -26.81
CA GLY A 260 0.36 11.83 -27.50
C GLY A 260 -1.07 11.32 -27.77
N LEU A 261 -1.60 10.44 -26.92
CA LEU A 261 -2.93 9.84 -27.08
C LEU A 261 -3.97 10.56 -26.20
N SER A 262 -5.21 10.66 -26.69
CA SER A 262 -6.37 11.15 -25.96
C SER A 262 -7.54 10.20 -26.21
N LEU A 263 -7.87 9.37 -25.21
CA LEU A 263 -8.69 8.18 -25.33
C LEU A 263 -9.95 8.30 -24.48
N ASP A 264 -11.06 7.72 -24.94
CA ASP A 264 -12.18 7.45 -24.04
C ASP A 264 -11.96 6.17 -23.22
N ALA A 265 -12.88 5.90 -22.28
CA ALA A 265 -12.74 4.74 -21.38
C ALA A 265 -12.69 3.40 -22.13
N THR A 266 -13.41 3.27 -23.25
CA THR A 266 -13.41 2.05 -24.07
C THR A 266 -12.09 1.88 -24.81
N GLU A 267 -11.59 2.96 -25.41
CA GLU A 267 -10.31 2.97 -26.13
C GLU A 267 -9.15 2.65 -25.19
N TRP A 268 -9.13 3.26 -23.99
CA TRP A 268 -8.14 2.99 -22.96
C TRP A 268 -8.23 1.54 -22.45
N THR A 269 -9.44 1.04 -22.17
CA THR A 269 -9.66 -0.37 -21.81
C THR A 269 -9.09 -1.33 -22.87
N ASN A 270 -9.24 -1.01 -24.16
CA ASN A 270 -8.72 -1.85 -25.23
C ASN A 270 -7.19 -1.91 -25.26
N ILE A 271 -6.49 -0.81 -24.90
CA ILE A 271 -5.04 -0.80 -24.75
C ILE A 271 -4.62 -1.71 -23.58
N LEU A 272 -5.24 -1.55 -22.41
CA LEU A 272 -4.96 -2.39 -21.24
C LEU A 272 -5.24 -3.87 -21.54
N ALA A 273 -6.33 -4.18 -22.25
CA ALA A 273 -6.67 -5.54 -22.67
C ALA A 273 -5.62 -6.12 -23.64
N THR A 274 -5.15 -5.32 -24.59
CA THR A 274 -4.10 -5.74 -25.52
C THR A 274 -2.80 -6.08 -24.80
N TRP A 275 -2.40 -5.26 -23.82
CA TRP A 275 -1.22 -5.54 -23.00
C TRP A 275 -1.41 -6.80 -22.15
N ALA A 276 -2.59 -6.98 -21.51
CA ALA A 276 -2.90 -8.16 -20.72
C ALA A 276 -3.01 -9.46 -21.56
N ASP A 277 -3.30 -9.36 -22.87
CA ASP A 277 -3.28 -10.48 -23.79
C ASP A 277 -1.86 -10.84 -24.29
N LYS A 278 -1.01 -9.81 -24.42
CA LYS A 278 0.35 -9.95 -24.96
C LYS A 278 1.41 -10.27 -23.89
N TYR A 279 1.23 -9.78 -22.67
CA TYR A 279 2.18 -9.86 -21.60
C TYR A 279 1.59 -10.57 -20.37
N PRO A 280 2.40 -11.16 -19.48
CA PRO A 280 1.91 -11.88 -18.30
C PRO A 280 1.46 -10.92 -17.18
N ILE A 281 0.59 -9.96 -17.51
CA ILE A 281 0.02 -9.00 -16.56
C ILE A 281 -1.15 -9.66 -15.85
N ILE A 282 -1.05 -9.80 -14.52
CA ILE A 282 -2.11 -10.41 -13.70
C ILE A 282 -2.80 -9.41 -12.76
N SER A 283 -2.28 -8.18 -12.64
CA SER A 283 -2.86 -7.15 -11.78
C SER A 283 -2.73 -5.78 -12.43
N ILE A 284 -3.82 -5.00 -12.39
CA ILE A 284 -3.88 -3.59 -12.81
C ILE A 284 -4.57 -2.82 -11.69
N GLU A 285 -3.84 -1.87 -11.11
CA GLU A 285 -4.33 -0.94 -10.09
C GLU A 285 -4.73 0.37 -10.74
N ASP A 286 -5.84 0.94 -10.26
CA ASP A 286 -6.43 2.20 -10.72
C ASP A 286 -6.34 2.40 -12.24
N GLY A 287 -6.81 1.36 -12.95
CA GLY A 287 -6.86 1.36 -14.43
C GLY A 287 -7.81 2.39 -15.01
N MET A 288 -8.71 2.96 -14.19
CA MET A 288 -9.62 4.07 -14.51
C MET A 288 -9.56 5.12 -13.40
N ALA A 289 -9.96 6.34 -13.73
CA ALA A 289 -10.04 7.43 -12.77
C ALA A 289 -11.03 7.14 -11.63
N GLU A 290 -10.77 7.67 -10.43
CA GLU A 290 -11.59 7.44 -9.22
C GLU A 290 -13.06 7.84 -9.35
N GLY A 291 -13.36 8.80 -10.23
CA GLY A 291 -14.70 9.29 -10.53
C GLY A 291 -15.39 8.62 -11.72
N ASP A 292 -14.66 7.88 -12.55
CA ASP A 292 -15.19 7.25 -13.78
C ASP A 292 -15.73 5.84 -13.50
N TRP A 293 -16.83 5.76 -12.78
CA TRP A 293 -17.46 4.49 -12.40
C TRP A 293 -17.99 3.70 -13.60
N ASP A 294 -18.42 4.38 -14.67
CA ASP A 294 -18.85 3.74 -15.91
C ASP A 294 -17.64 3.14 -16.66
N GLY A 295 -16.53 3.87 -16.73
CA GLY A 295 -15.27 3.33 -17.25
C GLY A 295 -14.77 2.12 -16.44
N TRP A 296 -14.83 2.18 -15.11
CA TRP A 296 -14.52 1.03 -14.26
C TRP A 296 -15.42 -0.18 -14.55
N LYS A 297 -16.69 0.04 -14.86
CA LYS A 297 -17.61 -1.05 -15.24
C LYS A 297 -17.17 -1.69 -16.54
N ILE A 298 -16.84 -0.89 -17.56
CA ILE A 298 -16.32 -1.38 -18.87
C ILE A 298 -15.04 -2.19 -18.64
N LEU A 299 -14.09 -1.67 -17.88
CA LEU A 299 -12.83 -2.36 -17.58
C LEU A 299 -13.07 -3.70 -16.88
N THR A 300 -13.96 -3.71 -15.87
CA THR A 300 -14.26 -4.91 -15.07
C THR A 300 -14.93 -6.00 -15.94
N GLU A 301 -15.88 -5.65 -16.77
CA GLU A 301 -16.53 -6.57 -17.68
C GLU A 301 -15.54 -7.17 -18.69
N ARG A 302 -14.58 -6.37 -19.16
CA ARG A 302 -13.57 -6.77 -20.15
C ARG A 302 -12.46 -7.65 -19.58
N LEU A 303 -11.94 -7.32 -18.40
CA LEU A 303 -10.72 -7.91 -17.84
C LEU A 303 -10.89 -8.64 -16.51
N GLY A 304 -11.95 -8.39 -15.76
CA GLY A 304 -12.07 -8.81 -14.36
C GLY A 304 -12.04 -10.32 -14.10
N LYS A 305 -12.23 -11.17 -15.14
CA LYS A 305 -12.06 -12.62 -15.00
C LYS A 305 -10.61 -13.09 -15.17
N LYS A 306 -9.79 -12.29 -15.84
CA LYS A 306 -8.42 -12.64 -16.23
C LYS A 306 -7.37 -11.87 -15.42
N VAL A 307 -7.69 -10.64 -15.02
CA VAL A 307 -6.79 -9.70 -14.38
C VAL A 307 -7.40 -9.23 -13.06
N GLN A 308 -6.59 -9.18 -12.02
CA GLN A 308 -6.93 -8.52 -10.77
C GLN A 308 -7.02 -7.02 -11.02
N LEU A 309 -8.18 -6.43 -10.75
CA LEU A 309 -8.44 -5.01 -10.89
C LEU A 309 -8.52 -4.39 -9.49
N VAL A 310 -7.48 -3.69 -9.10
CA VAL A 310 -7.31 -3.14 -7.76
C VAL A 310 -7.82 -1.71 -7.73
N GLY A 311 -8.76 -1.41 -6.83
CA GLY A 311 -9.16 -0.04 -6.54
C GLY A 311 -8.35 0.53 -5.38
N ASP A 312 -7.51 1.54 -5.65
CA ASP A 312 -6.82 2.38 -4.67
C ASP A 312 -7.63 3.66 -4.43
N ASP A 313 -7.47 4.68 -5.26
CA ASP A 313 -8.24 5.93 -5.16
C ASP A 313 -9.74 5.70 -5.34
N LEU A 314 -10.12 4.63 -6.04
CA LEU A 314 -11.51 4.23 -6.19
C LEU A 314 -12.18 3.92 -4.85
N PHE A 315 -11.49 3.26 -3.92
CA PHE A 315 -12.08 2.76 -2.67
C PHE A 315 -11.53 3.43 -1.41
N VAL A 316 -10.32 3.96 -1.45
CA VAL A 316 -9.62 4.67 -0.36
C VAL A 316 -9.72 3.95 0.99
N THR A 317 -9.63 2.62 1.00
CA THR A 317 -9.75 1.75 2.20
C THR A 317 -11.09 1.94 2.95
N ASN A 318 -12.11 2.52 2.29
CA ASN A 318 -13.38 2.91 2.91
C ASN A 318 -14.47 1.86 2.65
N THR A 319 -14.97 1.22 3.71
CA THR A 319 -16.01 0.17 3.64
C THR A 319 -17.31 0.62 2.98
N LYS A 320 -17.70 1.91 3.13
CA LYS A 320 -18.93 2.44 2.51
C LYS A 320 -18.78 2.51 1.00
N ILE A 321 -17.60 2.96 0.52
CA ILE A 321 -17.32 3.07 -0.92
C ILE A 321 -17.07 1.68 -1.51
N LEU A 322 -16.30 0.82 -0.82
CA LEU A 322 -16.09 -0.56 -1.22
C LEU A 322 -17.43 -1.32 -1.40
N LYS A 323 -18.37 -1.13 -0.47
CA LYS A 323 -19.70 -1.73 -0.58
C LYS A 323 -20.42 -1.32 -1.87
N VAL A 324 -20.33 -0.06 -2.27
CA VAL A 324 -20.91 0.42 -3.54
C VAL A 324 -20.25 -0.29 -4.73
N GLY A 325 -18.94 -0.46 -4.71
CA GLY A 325 -18.20 -1.19 -5.75
C GLY A 325 -18.63 -2.65 -5.84
N ILE A 326 -18.74 -3.33 -4.70
CA ILE A 326 -19.21 -4.71 -4.62
C ILE A 326 -20.64 -4.84 -5.18
N ASP A 327 -21.56 -3.99 -4.74
CA ASP A 327 -22.97 -4.02 -5.18
C ASP A 327 -23.10 -3.76 -6.69
N LYS A 328 -22.22 -2.94 -7.27
CA LYS A 328 -22.17 -2.64 -8.71
C LYS A 328 -21.30 -3.61 -9.51
N GLN A 329 -20.62 -4.55 -8.86
CA GLN A 329 -19.66 -5.47 -9.49
C GLN A 329 -18.55 -4.71 -10.27
N ILE A 330 -17.92 -3.77 -9.58
CA ILE A 330 -16.83 -2.92 -10.12
C ILE A 330 -15.54 -3.28 -9.41
N ALA A 331 -14.45 -3.46 -10.16
CA ALA A 331 -13.17 -4.02 -9.70
C ALA A 331 -13.34 -5.45 -9.15
N ASN A 332 -12.29 -6.04 -8.59
CA ASN A 332 -12.30 -7.34 -7.93
C ASN A 332 -11.23 -7.46 -6.83
N SER A 333 -10.61 -6.33 -6.49
CA SER A 333 -9.59 -6.19 -5.45
C SER A 333 -9.62 -4.78 -4.86
N ILE A 334 -9.14 -4.64 -3.64
CA ILE A 334 -8.94 -3.34 -2.97
C ILE A 334 -7.50 -3.19 -2.53
N LEU A 335 -6.93 -1.99 -2.71
CA LEU A 335 -5.70 -1.60 -2.05
C LEU A 335 -6.00 -1.11 -0.63
N ILE A 336 -5.21 -1.55 0.34
CA ILE A 336 -5.39 -1.22 1.75
C ILE A 336 -4.23 -0.32 2.20
N LYS A 337 -4.53 0.93 2.40
CA LYS A 337 -3.61 1.94 2.93
C LYS A 337 -4.14 2.43 4.28
N ILE A 338 -3.47 2.09 5.36
CA ILE A 338 -3.92 2.32 6.73
C ILE A 338 -4.24 3.80 7.02
N ASN A 339 -3.48 4.72 6.42
CA ASN A 339 -3.68 6.15 6.63
C ASN A 339 -4.82 6.77 5.79
N GLN A 340 -5.33 6.06 4.76
CA GLN A 340 -6.50 6.52 4.00
C GLN A 340 -7.79 6.49 4.81
N ILE A 341 -7.82 5.72 5.90
CA ILE A 341 -8.98 5.55 6.78
C ILE A 341 -8.72 6.00 8.23
N GLY A 342 -7.50 5.79 8.76
CA GLY A 342 -7.01 6.41 9.99
C GLY A 342 -7.16 5.59 11.27
N THR A 343 -7.67 4.36 11.24
CA THR A 343 -7.67 3.42 12.37
C THR A 343 -7.44 1.98 11.91
N LEU A 344 -6.89 1.14 12.80
CA LEU A 344 -6.71 -0.29 12.52
C LEU A 344 -8.05 -1.03 12.43
N THR A 345 -9.02 -0.69 13.28
CA THR A 345 -10.34 -1.31 13.27
C THR A 345 -11.06 -1.11 11.94
N GLU A 346 -11.05 0.11 11.39
CA GLU A 346 -11.63 0.38 10.07
C GLU A 346 -10.85 -0.30 8.94
N THR A 347 -9.51 -0.36 9.06
CA THR A 347 -8.64 -1.09 8.12
C THR A 347 -8.99 -2.57 8.07
N PHE A 348 -9.10 -3.23 9.23
CA PHE A 348 -9.47 -4.65 9.30
C PHE A 348 -10.89 -4.91 8.78
N ALA A 349 -11.83 -4.00 9.05
CA ALA A 349 -13.18 -4.08 8.51
C ALA A 349 -13.19 -4.03 6.96
N ALA A 350 -12.35 -3.21 6.35
CA ALA A 350 -12.23 -3.12 4.89
C ALA A 350 -11.64 -4.42 4.29
N ILE A 351 -10.59 -4.97 4.90
CA ILE A 351 -9.99 -6.25 4.49
C ILE A 351 -11.02 -7.38 4.58
N GLU A 352 -11.71 -7.49 5.69
CA GLU A 352 -12.69 -8.56 5.90
C GLU A 352 -13.88 -8.44 4.95
N MET A 353 -14.39 -7.22 4.71
CA MET A 353 -15.47 -6.97 3.75
C MET A 353 -15.06 -7.40 2.33
N ALA A 354 -13.84 -7.05 1.88
CA ALA A 354 -13.31 -7.44 0.58
C ALA A 354 -13.28 -8.99 0.44
N LYS A 355 -12.65 -9.66 1.40
CA LYS A 355 -12.51 -11.13 1.40
C LYS A 355 -13.87 -11.84 1.38
N ARG A 356 -14.85 -11.41 2.16
CA ARG A 356 -16.20 -11.97 2.15
C ARG A 356 -16.94 -11.77 0.84
N ALA A 357 -16.62 -10.73 0.10
CA ALA A 357 -17.18 -10.46 -1.22
C ALA A 357 -16.45 -11.21 -2.36
N GLY A 358 -15.40 -11.97 -2.06
CA GLY A 358 -14.55 -12.63 -3.05
C GLY A 358 -13.56 -11.69 -3.74
N TYR A 359 -13.39 -10.48 -3.22
CA TYR A 359 -12.32 -9.56 -3.64
C TYR A 359 -11.03 -9.93 -2.91
N THR A 360 -9.90 -9.72 -3.53
CA THR A 360 -8.60 -9.75 -2.86
C THR A 360 -8.34 -8.42 -2.15
N ALA A 361 -7.44 -8.45 -1.17
CA ALA A 361 -6.94 -7.25 -0.49
C ALA A 361 -5.41 -7.21 -0.62
N VAL A 362 -4.89 -6.09 -1.10
CA VAL A 362 -3.44 -5.85 -1.22
C VAL A 362 -3.04 -4.86 -0.14
N ILE A 363 -2.25 -5.30 0.82
CA ILE A 363 -1.73 -4.39 1.87
C ILE A 363 -0.65 -3.52 1.25
N SER A 364 -0.74 -2.21 1.44
CA SER A 364 0.11 -1.26 0.72
C SER A 364 0.80 -0.26 1.63
N HIS A 365 2.01 0.11 1.22
CA HIS A 365 2.75 1.28 1.69
C HIS A 365 2.18 2.59 1.12
N ARG A 366 2.85 3.70 1.41
CA ARG A 366 2.68 4.99 0.71
C ARG A 366 4.03 5.43 0.12
N SER A 367 3.98 6.47 -0.73
CA SER A 367 5.20 7.08 -1.30
C SER A 367 6.11 7.70 -0.24
N GLY A 368 5.56 8.34 0.78
CA GLY A 368 6.27 8.77 1.98
C GLY A 368 6.16 7.74 3.10
N GLU A 369 7.24 7.01 3.36
CA GLU A 369 7.32 5.96 4.38
C GLU A 369 8.30 6.31 5.50
N THR A 370 8.24 5.52 6.57
CA THR A 370 9.16 5.53 7.69
C THR A 370 9.77 4.13 7.87
N GLU A 371 10.55 3.90 8.92
CA GLU A 371 11.03 2.55 9.28
C GLU A 371 9.91 1.66 9.87
N ASP A 372 8.72 2.18 10.13
CA ASP A 372 7.60 1.40 10.67
C ASP A 372 7.25 0.22 9.76
N THR A 373 7.01 -0.94 10.37
CA THR A 373 6.78 -2.21 9.67
C THR A 373 5.39 -2.79 9.88
N THR A 374 4.48 -2.03 10.49
CA THR A 374 3.14 -2.52 10.88
C THR A 374 2.38 -3.15 9.71
N ILE A 375 2.53 -2.63 8.49
CA ILE A 375 1.85 -3.19 7.30
C ILE A 375 2.32 -4.62 6.97
N ALA A 376 3.56 -4.98 7.28
CA ALA A 376 4.04 -6.36 7.13
C ALA A 376 3.31 -7.31 8.10
N ASP A 377 3.17 -6.90 9.36
CA ASP A 377 2.43 -7.64 10.37
C ASP A 377 0.94 -7.73 10.05
N ILE A 378 0.32 -6.67 9.52
CA ILE A 378 -1.07 -6.68 9.05
C ILE A 378 -1.24 -7.69 7.91
N ALA A 379 -0.35 -7.72 6.93
CA ALA A 379 -0.46 -8.61 5.77
C ALA A 379 -0.48 -10.09 6.20
N VAL A 380 0.38 -10.48 7.14
CA VAL A 380 0.41 -11.85 7.67
C VAL A 380 -0.75 -12.09 8.66
N GLY A 381 -0.98 -11.16 9.59
CA GLY A 381 -2.03 -11.30 10.61
C GLY A 381 -3.42 -11.46 10.03
N THR A 382 -3.72 -10.81 8.91
CA THR A 382 -5.01 -10.91 8.24
C THR A 382 -5.08 -12.00 7.16
N ASN A 383 -3.95 -12.69 6.87
CA ASN A 383 -3.82 -13.57 5.71
C ASN A 383 -4.34 -12.87 4.44
N ALA A 384 -3.91 -11.62 4.22
CA ALA A 384 -4.35 -10.85 3.05
C ALA A 384 -3.86 -11.44 1.73
N GLY A 385 -2.76 -12.17 1.77
CA GLY A 385 -2.18 -12.90 0.65
C GLY A 385 -1.32 -12.06 -0.29
N GLN A 386 -1.37 -10.72 -0.22
CA GLN A 386 -0.62 -9.83 -1.10
C GLN A 386 -0.13 -8.59 -0.34
N ILE A 387 1.05 -8.08 -0.71
CA ILE A 387 1.61 -6.83 -0.20
C ILE A 387 2.27 -6.03 -1.32
N LYS A 388 2.04 -4.73 -1.37
CA LYS A 388 2.68 -3.76 -2.25
C LYS A 388 3.48 -2.80 -1.40
N THR A 389 4.82 -2.93 -1.38
CA THR A 389 5.67 -2.15 -0.47
C THR A 389 6.95 -1.63 -1.12
N GLY A 390 6.86 -1.29 -2.41
CA GLY A 390 7.92 -0.66 -3.18
C GLY A 390 8.91 -1.64 -3.78
N SER A 391 10.06 -1.14 -4.17
CA SER A 391 11.12 -1.87 -4.85
C SER A 391 12.11 -2.51 -3.86
N LEU A 392 13.19 -3.06 -4.42
CA LEU A 392 14.30 -3.71 -3.69
C LEU A 392 15.43 -2.71 -3.37
N SER A 393 15.11 -1.46 -3.16
CA SER A 393 16.01 -0.39 -2.73
C SER A 393 15.29 0.60 -1.82
N ARG A 394 16.03 1.44 -1.11
CA ARG A 394 15.59 2.35 -0.04
C ARG A 394 15.20 1.61 1.24
N THR A 395 15.79 2.00 2.36
CA THR A 395 15.65 1.33 3.67
C THR A 395 14.20 1.32 4.17
N ASP A 396 13.44 2.36 3.87
CA ASP A 396 12.02 2.48 4.20
C ASP A 396 11.16 1.38 3.55
N ARG A 397 11.57 0.87 2.37
CA ARG A 397 10.94 -0.30 1.70
C ARG A 397 11.50 -1.60 2.25
N MET A 398 12.82 -1.70 2.34
CA MET A 398 13.48 -2.91 2.85
C MET A 398 13.08 -3.24 4.29
N ALA A 399 12.73 -2.27 5.12
CA ALA A 399 12.24 -2.50 6.48
C ALA A 399 11.07 -3.48 6.50
N LYS A 400 10.10 -3.34 5.57
CA LYS A 400 8.90 -4.18 5.47
C LYS A 400 9.26 -5.58 4.95
N TYR A 401 10.11 -5.68 3.90
CA TYR A 401 10.60 -6.98 3.40
C TYR A 401 11.39 -7.73 4.47
N ASN A 402 12.28 -7.04 5.19
CA ASN A 402 13.06 -7.64 6.27
C ASN A 402 12.18 -8.10 7.43
N GLN A 403 11.11 -7.35 7.76
CA GLN A 403 10.14 -7.78 8.77
C GLN A 403 9.42 -9.07 8.33
N LEU A 404 8.99 -9.15 7.08
CA LEU A 404 8.37 -10.37 6.54
C LEU A 404 9.33 -11.57 6.55
N LEU A 405 10.62 -11.36 6.26
CA LEU A 405 11.63 -12.43 6.37
C LEU A 405 11.77 -12.94 7.82
N ARG A 406 11.74 -12.03 8.82
CA ARG A 406 11.74 -12.41 10.24
C ARG A 406 10.48 -13.18 10.63
N ILE A 407 9.31 -12.74 10.13
CA ILE A 407 8.04 -13.44 10.37
C ILE A 407 8.06 -14.84 9.75
N GLU A 408 8.57 -15.01 8.53
CA GLU A 408 8.71 -16.33 7.90
C GLU A 408 9.63 -17.24 8.70
N GLU A 409 10.74 -16.70 9.24
CA GLU A 409 11.64 -17.44 10.11
C GLU A 409 10.98 -17.84 11.45
N ASP A 410 10.22 -16.94 12.07
CA ASP A 410 9.46 -17.22 13.31
C ASP A 410 8.37 -18.28 13.09
N LEU A 411 7.69 -18.27 11.95
CA LEU A 411 6.70 -19.27 11.57
C LEU A 411 7.35 -20.64 11.24
N GLY A 412 8.58 -20.65 10.72
CA GLY A 412 9.29 -21.86 10.36
C GLY A 412 8.52 -22.73 9.37
N GLU A 413 8.37 -24.02 9.68
CA GLU A 413 7.74 -25.01 8.78
C GLU A 413 6.22 -24.80 8.57
N VAL A 414 5.55 -23.99 9.41
CA VAL A 414 4.12 -23.69 9.25
C VAL A 414 3.86 -22.48 8.34
N ALA A 415 4.92 -21.75 7.96
CA ALA A 415 4.77 -20.66 6.99
C ALA A 415 4.27 -21.19 5.66
N THR A 416 3.29 -20.53 5.09
CA THR A 416 2.76 -20.84 3.75
C THR A 416 2.95 -19.67 2.80
N TYR A 417 3.44 -19.95 1.59
CA TYR A 417 3.53 -18.95 0.53
C TYR A 417 2.54 -19.31 -0.57
N PRO A 418 1.49 -18.52 -0.79
CA PRO A 418 0.37 -18.92 -1.65
C PRO A 418 0.72 -18.83 -3.15
N GLY A 419 1.74 -18.04 -3.53
CA GLY A 419 2.08 -17.83 -4.93
C GLY A 419 0.86 -17.39 -5.75
N ARG A 420 0.65 -18.01 -6.90
CA ARG A 420 -0.47 -17.67 -7.80
C ARG A 420 -1.85 -17.82 -7.13
N SER A 421 -2.02 -18.68 -6.12
CA SER A 421 -3.30 -18.86 -5.44
C SER A 421 -3.74 -17.67 -4.58
N ALA A 422 -2.84 -16.71 -4.34
CA ALA A 422 -3.21 -15.43 -3.71
C ALA A 422 -4.18 -14.60 -4.56
N PHE A 423 -4.26 -14.89 -5.87
CA PHE A 423 -5.15 -14.22 -6.83
C PHE A 423 -6.43 -15.05 -7.02
N TYR A 424 -7.10 -15.41 -5.93
CA TYR A 424 -8.28 -16.28 -5.92
C TYR A 424 -9.52 -15.64 -6.56
N ASN A 425 -9.50 -14.35 -6.82
CA ASN A 425 -10.51 -13.61 -7.58
C ASN A 425 -10.44 -13.85 -9.09
N LEU A 426 -9.37 -14.47 -9.61
CA LEU A 426 -9.21 -14.80 -11.02
C LEU A 426 -9.73 -16.21 -11.31
N ARG A 427 -10.48 -16.39 -12.42
CA ARG A 427 -11.14 -17.65 -12.77
C ARG A 427 -10.74 -18.13 -14.16
#